data_eea98c02f75cb1a4bc4cf90f40a54af0
#
_entry.id   eea98c02f75cb1a4bc4cf90f40a54af0
#
_cell.length_a   1.000
_cell.length_b   1.000
_cell.length_c   1.000
_cell.angle_alpha   90.00
_cell.angle_beta   90.00
_cell.angle_gamma   90.00
#
_symmetry.space_group_name_H-M   'P 1'
#
loop_
_entity.id
_entity.type
_entity.pdbx_description
1 polymer ?
#
loop_
_entity_poly.entity_id
_entity_poly.type
_entity_poly.pdbx_seq_one_letter_code
_entity_poly.pdbx_strand_id
1 'polypeptide(L)'
;MIFRETETVELKRAVSKDFVKEVVAFLNTRDGTIYIGVDDNGKVVGISNVDKVMRVIRDIIRDQILPSTEGLCEISSTIEENKIIVLVKIKKGPKLYYIKKRRSKFNRMFL
;
A
#
# COMPACT_ATOMS: atom_id res chain seq x y z
N MET A 1 -4.23 13.05 -15.76
CA MET A 1 -3.13 13.20 -14.77
C MET A 1 -1.88 12.47 -15.28
N ILE A 2 -0.73 13.06 -15.10
CA ILE A 2 0.54 12.43 -15.44
C ILE A 2 1.11 11.79 -14.18
N PHE A 3 1.33 10.48 -14.21
CA PHE A 3 1.85 9.75 -13.07
C PHE A 3 3.37 9.61 -13.17
N ARG A 4 4.05 9.87 -12.05
CA ARG A 4 5.50 9.75 -11.95
C ARG A 4 5.87 9.44 -10.51
N GLU A 5 6.81 8.54 -10.31
CA GLU A 5 7.33 8.29 -8.97
C GLU A 5 8.15 9.49 -8.48
N THR A 6 7.95 9.83 -7.21
CA THR A 6 8.66 10.89 -6.50
C THR A 6 8.89 10.44 -5.07
N GLU A 7 9.43 11.31 -4.22
CA GLU A 7 9.58 10.99 -2.80
C GLU A 7 8.25 10.75 -2.09
N THR A 8 7.15 11.29 -2.64
CA THR A 8 5.83 11.18 -2.04
C THR A 8 4.82 10.39 -2.88
N VAL A 9 5.27 9.83 -4.00
CA VAL A 9 4.40 9.09 -4.92
C VAL A 9 5.08 7.79 -5.32
N GLU A 10 4.41 6.69 -5.09
CA GLU A 10 4.83 5.35 -5.52
C GLU A 10 3.81 4.81 -6.51
N LEU A 11 4.29 4.21 -7.61
CA LEU A 11 3.45 3.62 -8.63
C LEU A 11 3.56 2.10 -8.57
N LYS A 12 2.41 1.43 -8.56
CA LYS A 12 2.34 -0.03 -8.52
C LYS A 12 1.34 -0.53 -9.56
N ARG A 13 1.76 -1.50 -10.35
CA ARG A 13 0.88 -2.15 -11.31
C ARG A 13 -0.19 -2.97 -10.57
N ALA A 14 0.19 -3.61 -9.48
CA ALA A 14 -0.66 -4.46 -8.66
C ALA A 14 -0.13 -4.48 -7.23
N VAL A 15 -0.89 -5.06 -6.31
CA VAL A 15 -0.44 -5.27 -4.94
C VAL A 15 0.57 -6.42 -4.95
N SER A 16 1.80 -6.15 -4.51
CA SER A 16 2.88 -7.12 -4.48
C SER A 16 3.44 -7.23 -3.05
N LYS A 17 4.45 -8.08 -2.88
CA LYS A 17 5.11 -8.26 -1.58
C LYS A 17 5.74 -6.96 -1.05
N ASP A 18 6.14 -6.07 -1.95
CA ASP A 18 6.80 -4.82 -1.55
C ASP A 18 5.82 -3.75 -1.10
N PHE A 19 4.53 -3.94 -1.35
CA PHE A 19 3.51 -2.95 -0.99
C PHE A 19 3.58 -2.57 0.50
N VAL A 20 3.62 -3.57 1.38
CA VAL A 20 3.61 -3.31 2.83
C VAL A 20 4.87 -2.56 3.27
N LYS A 21 6.01 -2.83 2.65
CA LYS A 21 7.27 -2.12 2.95
C LYS A 21 7.15 -0.64 2.59
N GLU A 22 6.50 -0.34 1.50
CA GLU A 22 6.34 1.05 1.03
C GLU A 22 5.38 1.81 1.93
N VAL A 23 4.31 1.16 2.40
CA VAL A 23 3.40 1.76 3.38
C VAL A 23 4.17 2.11 4.66
N VAL A 24 4.96 1.17 5.18
CA VAL A 24 5.75 1.38 6.39
C VAL A 24 6.77 2.50 6.19
N ALA A 25 7.39 2.58 5.02
CA ALA A 25 8.34 3.64 4.73
C ALA A 25 7.69 5.03 4.83
N PHE A 26 6.50 5.20 4.25
CA PHE A 26 5.78 6.47 4.37
C PHE A 26 5.37 6.77 5.82
N LEU A 27 4.84 5.77 6.52
CA LEU A 27 4.45 5.95 7.94
C LEU A 27 5.60 6.45 8.79
N ASN A 28 6.82 6.04 8.47
CA ASN A 28 8.01 6.39 9.24
C ASN A 28 8.74 7.65 8.77
N THR A 29 8.47 8.11 7.57
CA THR A 29 9.28 9.20 6.97
C THR A 29 8.46 10.43 6.60
N ARG A 30 7.45 10.29 5.76
CA ARG A 30 6.67 11.42 5.25
C ARG A 30 5.37 10.95 4.64
N ASP A 31 4.41 11.87 4.54
CA ASP A 31 3.14 11.60 3.86
C ASP A 31 3.41 11.18 2.43
N GLY A 32 2.63 10.24 1.93
CA GLY A 32 2.77 9.76 0.57
C GLY A 32 1.52 9.11 0.03
N THR A 33 1.51 8.86 -1.28
CA THR A 33 0.41 8.19 -1.97
C THR A 33 0.96 7.06 -2.82
N ILE A 34 0.33 5.89 -2.71
CA ILE A 34 0.62 4.75 -3.58
C ILE A 34 -0.54 4.61 -4.54
N TYR A 35 -0.25 4.64 -5.84
CA TYR A 35 -1.24 4.41 -6.90
C TYR A 35 -1.10 2.99 -7.38
N ILE A 36 -2.19 2.23 -7.32
CA ILE A 36 -2.25 0.83 -7.76
C ILE A 36 -3.06 0.74 -9.04
N GLY A 37 -2.47 0.15 -10.07
CA GLY A 37 -3.03 0.13 -11.41
C GLY A 37 -2.31 1.05 -12.37
N VAL A 38 -1.10 1.51 -11.99
CA VAL A 38 -0.25 2.37 -12.81
C VAL A 38 1.14 1.73 -12.87
N ASP A 39 1.70 1.58 -14.07
CA ASP A 39 3.01 0.94 -14.22
C ASP A 39 4.16 1.92 -13.94
N ASP A 40 5.38 1.43 -13.96
CA ASP A 40 6.58 2.21 -13.65
C ASP A 40 6.80 3.38 -14.60
N ASN A 41 6.24 3.32 -15.79
CA ASN A 41 6.34 4.39 -16.78
C ASN A 41 5.23 5.43 -16.64
N GLY A 42 4.35 5.24 -15.66
CA GLY A 42 3.23 6.15 -15.45
C GLY A 42 2.02 5.82 -16.31
N LYS A 43 2.03 4.68 -17.00
CA LYS A 43 0.91 4.26 -17.82
C LYS A 43 -0.18 3.66 -16.95
N VAL A 44 -1.42 4.11 -17.14
CA VAL A 44 -2.58 3.56 -16.43
C VAL A 44 -2.92 2.21 -17.04
N VAL A 45 -2.79 1.15 -16.23
CA VAL A 45 -3.16 -0.21 -16.65
C VAL A 45 -4.48 -0.67 -16.04
N GLY A 46 -4.89 -0.03 -14.93
CA GLY A 46 -6.17 -0.28 -14.30
C GLY A 46 -6.19 -1.53 -13.42
N ILE A 47 -7.26 -1.64 -12.64
CA ILE A 47 -7.53 -2.76 -11.73
C ILE A 47 -8.87 -3.36 -12.11
N SER A 48 -8.94 -4.68 -12.24
CA SER A 48 -10.16 -5.36 -12.67
C SER A 48 -11.14 -5.67 -11.54
N ASN A 49 -10.67 -6.04 -10.37
CA ASN A 49 -11.55 -6.37 -9.23
C ASN A 49 -11.27 -5.42 -8.08
N VAL A 50 -11.79 -4.20 -8.20
CA VAL A 50 -11.46 -3.09 -7.32
C VAL A 50 -11.83 -3.37 -5.86
N ASP A 51 -13.04 -3.89 -5.62
CA ASP A 51 -13.51 -4.15 -4.26
C ASP A 51 -12.62 -5.18 -3.55
N LYS A 52 -12.21 -6.21 -4.28
CA LYS A 52 -11.31 -7.23 -3.75
C LYS A 52 -9.94 -6.64 -3.43
N VAL A 53 -9.39 -5.85 -4.35
CA VAL A 53 -8.07 -5.22 -4.17
C VAL A 53 -8.10 -4.29 -2.95
N MET A 54 -9.12 -3.46 -2.82
CA MET A 54 -9.24 -2.55 -1.69
C MET A 54 -9.34 -3.31 -0.36
N ARG A 55 -10.08 -4.42 -0.34
CA ARG A 55 -10.19 -5.26 0.85
C ARG A 55 -8.86 -5.90 1.21
N VAL A 56 -8.14 -6.43 0.23
CA VAL A 56 -6.81 -7.01 0.44
C VAL A 56 -5.86 -5.96 1.03
N ILE A 57 -5.88 -4.75 0.50
CA ILE A 57 -5.04 -3.65 0.99
C ILE A 57 -5.38 -3.34 2.45
N ARG A 58 -6.66 -3.22 2.79
CA ARG A 58 -7.08 -2.97 4.17
C ARG A 58 -6.60 -4.06 5.11
N ASP A 59 -6.73 -5.32 4.69
CA ASP A 59 -6.32 -6.45 5.50
C ASP A 59 -4.81 -6.47 5.72
N ILE A 60 -4.02 -6.18 4.68
CA ILE A 60 -2.57 -6.11 4.78
C ILE A 60 -2.16 -5.04 5.80
N ILE A 61 -2.71 -3.84 5.66
CA ILE A 61 -2.35 -2.72 6.53
C ILE A 61 -2.76 -3.02 7.98
N ARG A 62 -3.97 -3.53 8.19
CA ARG A 62 -4.45 -3.85 9.54
C ARG A 62 -3.67 -4.99 10.18
N ASP A 63 -3.38 -6.04 9.42
CA ASP A 63 -2.87 -7.28 9.99
C ASP A 63 -1.35 -7.40 10.00
N GLN A 64 -0.66 -6.68 9.12
CA GLN A 64 0.78 -6.85 8.93
C GLN A 64 1.62 -5.68 9.46
N ILE A 65 1.02 -4.57 9.84
CA ILE A 65 1.76 -3.40 10.32
C ILE A 65 1.45 -3.13 11.79
N LEU A 66 2.49 -2.89 12.57
CA LEU A 66 2.39 -2.54 13.98
C LEU A 66 3.19 -1.26 14.24
N PRO A 67 2.81 -0.42 15.18
CA PRO A 67 1.52 -0.44 15.87
C PRO A 67 0.36 -0.05 14.95
N SER A 68 -0.85 0.06 15.47
CA SER A 68 -2.03 0.39 14.68
C SER A 68 -1.83 1.64 13.83
N THR A 69 -2.29 1.58 12.58
CA THR A 69 -2.23 2.69 11.63
C THR A 69 -3.55 3.45 11.54
N GLU A 70 -4.46 3.22 12.47
CA GLU A 70 -5.80 3.82 12.43
C GLU A 70 -5.71 5.34 12.27
N GLY A 71 -6.47 5.86 11.30
CA GLY A 71 -6.48 7.29 11.00
C GLY A 71 -5.34 7.76 10.10
N LEU A 72 -4.38 6.90 9.75
CA LEU A 72 -3.20 7.29 8.98
C LEU A 72 -3.26 6.85 7.51
N CYS A 73 -4.06 5.84 7.19
CA CYS A 73 -4.16 5.31 5.84
C CYS A 73 -5.58 5.44 5.31
N GLU A 74 -5.73 6.02 4.13
CA GLU A 74 -7.01 6.16 3.46
C GLU A 74 -6.94 5.44 2.11
N ILE A 75 -7.88 4.53 1.87
CA ILE A 75 -7.93 3.73 0.66
C ILE A 75 -9.15 4.15 -0.15
N SER A 76 -8.94 4.51 -1.41
CA SER A 76 -10.01 4.95 -2.30
C SER A 76 -9.73 4.50 -3.72
N SER A 77 -10.71 4.70 -4.60
CA SER A 77 -10.56 4.41 -6.03
C SER A 77 -10.97 5.63 -6.84
N THR A 78 -10.46 5.71 -8.04
CA THR A 78 -10.82 6.77 -8.99
C THR A 78 -10.71 6.24 -10.42
N ILE A 79 -11.24 7.00 -11.35
CA ILE A 79 -11.17 6.65 -12.78
C ILE A 79 -10.13 7.55 -13.44
N GLU A 80 -9.21 6.92 -14.15
CA GLU A 80 -8.20 7.59 -14.95
C GLU A 80 -8.14 6.89 -16.31
N GLU A 81 -8.21 7.64 -17.39
CA GLU A 81 -8.16 7.12 -18.76
C GLU A 81 -9.14 5.96 -18.99
N ASN A 82 -10.36 6.11 -18.44
CA ASN A 82 -11.43 5.12 -18.53
C ASN A 82 -11.13 3.80 -17.80
N LYS A 83 -10.16 3.80 -16.91
CA LYS A 83 -9.79 2.63 -16.10
C LYS A 83 -9.86 2.99 -14.63
N ILE A 84 -10.12 2.02 -13.79
CA ILE A 84 -10.18 2.23 -12.34
C ILE A 84 -8.82 1.94 -11.74
N ILE A 85 -8.33 2.85 -10.91
CA ILE A 85 -7.12 2.67 -10.13
C ILE A 85 -7.45 2.86 -8.66
N VAL A 86 -6.58 2.32 -7.79
CA VAL A 86 -6.74 2.43 -6.35
C VAL A 86 -5.65 3.33 -5.79
N LEU A 87 -6.04 4.20 -4.85
CA LEU A 87 -5.14 5.12 -4.18
C LEU A 87 -5.04 4.73 -2.71
N VAL A 88 -3.82 4.70 -2.20
CA VAL A 88 -3.58 4.54 -0.77
C VAL A 88 -2.84 5.79 -0.31
N LYS A 89 -3.53 6.64 0.44
CA LYS A 89 -2.95 7.87 0.99
C LYS A 89 -2.48 7.59 2.40
N ILE A 90 -1.23 7.86 2.68
CA ILE A 90 -0.58 7.51 3.92
C ILE A 90 -0.04 8.78 4.57
N LYS A 91 -0.36 9.00 5.84
CA LYS A 91 0.22 10.07 6.64
C LYS A 91 1.36 9.53 7.46
N LYS A 92 2.41 10.34 7.61
CA LYS A 92 3.47 10.00 8.55
C LYS A 92 2.88 9.88 9.93
N GLY A 93 3.16 8.76 10.60
CA GLY A 93 2.64 8.49 11.94
C GLY A 93 3.54 9.02 13.05
N PRO A 94 3.01 9.12 14.27
CA PRO A 94 3.75 9.64 15.43
C PRO A 94 4.63 8.59 16.12
N LYS A 95 4.59 7.35 15.65
CA LYS A 95 5.32 6.23 16.27
C LYS A 95 6.32 5.64 15.28
N LEU A 96 7.03 4.62 15.68
CA LEU A 96 7.87 3.83 14.80
C LEU A 96 7.07 2.62 14.36
N TYR A 97 6.81 2.51 13.05
CA TYR A 97 6.01 1.45 12.46
C TYR A 97 6.91 0.37 11.88
N TYR A 98 6.44 -0.87 11.92
CA TYR A 98 7.20 -2.02 11.42
C TYR A 98 6.26 -3.11 10.94
N ILE A 99 6.80 -4.00 10.11
CA ILE A 99 6.06 -5.13 9.58
C ILE A 99 6.07 -6.24 10.63
N LYS A 100 4.88 -6.75 10.98
CA LYS A 100 4.75 -7.85 11.91
C LYS A 100 5.45 -9.08 11.35
N LYS A 101 6.37 -9.64 12.14
CA LYS A 101 7.10 -10.82 11.73
C LYS A 101 6.17 -12.03 11.70
N ARG A 102 6.09 -12.69 10.53
CA ARG A 102 5.27 -13.87 10.38
C ARG A 102 6.03 -15.09 10.90
N ARG A 103 5.37 -15.86 11.77
CA ARG A 103 5.91 -17.15 12.21
C ARG A 103 5.72 -18.17 11.10
N SER A 104 6.80 -18.83 10.69
CA SER A 104 6.71 -19.99 9.82
C SER A 104 6.35 -21.23 10.64
N LYS A 105 5.87 -22.27 9.98
CA LYS A 105 5.65 -23.56 10.63
C LYS A 105 6.93 -24.07 11.30
N PHE A 106 8.04 -23.89 10.61
CA PHE A 106 9.34 -24.32 11.09
C PHE A 106 9.69 -23.66 12.41
N ASN A 107 9.52 -22.34 12.48
CA ASN A 107 9.81 -21.61 13.72
C ASN A 107 8.93 -22.06 14.87
N ARG A 108 7.68 -22.41 14.61
CA ARG A 108 6.79 -22.89 15.66
C ARG A 108 7.21 -24.22 16.25
N MET A 109 7.89 -25.04 15.47
CA MET A 109 8.37 -26.33 15.96
C MET A 109 9.49 -26.21 16.97
N PHE A 110 10.16 -25.07 17.00
CA PHE A 110 11.31 -24.84 17.87
C PHE A 110 11.00 -23.91 19.05
N LEU A 111 9.76 -23.54 19.18
CA LEU A 111 9.29 -22.76 20.31
C LEU A 111 8.58 -23.68 21.31
#